data_a38bb7ebc89466a400cfe86e947d9fc1
#
_entry.id   a38bb7ebc89466a400cfe86e947d9fc1
#
_cell.length_a   1.000
_cell.length_b   1.000
_cell.length_c   1.000
_cell.angle_alpha   90.00
_cell.angle_beta   90.00
_cell.angle_gamma   90.00
#
_symmetry.space_group_name_H-M   'P 1'
#
loop_
_entity.id
_entity.type
_entity.pdbx_description
1 polymer ?
#
loop_
_entity_poly.entity_id
_entity_poly.type
_entity_poly.pdbx_seq_one_letter_code
_entity_poly.pdbx_strand_id
1 'polypeptide(L)'
;MKVLFIGGSGVISRASTRLALERGLDLWLLNRGRSVTPAGAKALVADLADPGAVRTALAGHTWDSVVQWIAFSPEEIERDLELFRGRTKQYIFVGSASAYQKPLAHPLITESTPLANPFWEYSRQKIACEDVLQRALRNEGFPGVIVRPSLTYGDEQIPLVLNAWSKPWTAVERMRRGRPMIVPGDGTSLWTITHNSDFAQGLVGLLGHAQADGHAFHITSDEALTWNRIFQITAEAAGVATPPLVHIASDFLVACVPAWRGTLLGDKAVSAVFDNTKIKRFVPGFTASTSYAAGIRKTIDHFDATPALRQIDTTLDATWDKLLAAYDRGLTAAREEFST
;
A
#
# COMPACT_ATOMS: atom_id res chain seq x y z
N MET A 1 19.86 6.69 17.61
CA MET A 1 19.97 5.98 16.34
C MET A 1 19.70 6.98 15.22
N LYS A 2 20.60 7.04 14.22
CA LYS A 2 20.50 7.94 13.07
C LYS A 2 19.86 7.21 11.89
N VAL A 3 18.72 7.69 11.45
CA VAL A 3 17.88 7.03 10.43
C VAL A 3 17.65 7.93 9.24
N LEU A 4 17.77 7.39 8.04
CA LEU A 4 17.41 8.07 6.79
C LEU A 4 16.15 7.44 6.19
N PHE A 5 15.14 8.25 5.91
CA PHE A 5 14.03 7.87 5.04
C PHE A 5 14.19 8.50 3.67
N ILE A 6 14.30 7.69 2.63
CA ILE A 6 14.24 8.13 1.24
C ILE A 6 12.76 8.22 0.87
N GLY A 7 12.22 9.44 0.86
CA GLY A 7 10.79 9.74 0.88
C GLY A 7 10.32 10.11 2.28
N GLY A 8 9.28 9.43 2.80
CA GLY A 8 8.83 9.61 4.20
C GLY A 8 7.59 10.50 4.39
N SER A 9 7.03 11.09 3.33
CA SER A 9 5.86 11.98 3.39
C SER A 9 4.56 11.40 2.77
N GLY A 10 4.61 10.17 2.27
CA GLY A 10 3.46 9.50 1.63
C GLY A 10 2.48 8.88 2.63
N VAL A 11 1.38 8.31 2.12
CA VAL A 11 0.29 7.71 2.94
C VAL A 11 0.82 6.69 3.94
N ILE A 12 1.68 5.77 3.51
CA ILE A 12 2.22 4.70 4.37
C ILE A 12 3.31 5.25 5.30
N SER A 13 4.21 6.09 4.77
CA SER A 13 5.42 6.53 5.46
C SER A 13 5.17 7.62 6.50
N ARG A 14 4.13 8.44 6.36
CA ARG A 14 3.85 9.59 7.25
C ARG A 14 3.69 9.16 8.73
N ALA A 15 2.96 8.07 8.97
CA ALA A 15 2.80 7.53 10.32
C ALA A 15 4.13 6.99 10.88
N SER A 16 4.95 6.33 10.03
CA SER A 16 6.28 5.86 10.42
C SER A 16 7.24 7.01 10.72
N THR A 17 7.18 8.10 9.95
CA THR A 17 7.94 9.34 10.20
C THR A 17 7.57 9.93 11.57
N ARG A 18 6.26 10.07 11.84
CA ARG A 18 5.77 10.58 13.13
C ARG A 18 6.23 9.70 14.28
N LEU A 19 6.01 8.38 14.20
CA LEU A 19 6.39 7.45 15.26
C LEU A 19 7.91 7.40 15.50
N ALA A 20 8.72 7.50 14.45
CA ALA A 20 10.19 7.58 14.58
C ALA A 20 10.62 8.82 15.37
N LEU A 21 10.00 9.98 15.12
CA LEU A 21 10.26 11.21 15.87
C LEU A 21 9.78 11.10 17.33
N GLU A 22 8.58 10.56 17.56
CA GLU A 22 8.03 10.32 18.91
C GLU A 22 8.93 9.41 19.75
N ARG A 23 9.61 8.45 19.10
CA ARG A 23 10.62 7.58 19.74
C ARG A 23 12.00 8.22 19.88
N GLY A 24 12.17 9.49 19.55
CA GLY A 24 13.42 10.24 19.70
C GLY A 24 14.53 9.82 18.74
N LEU A 25 14.20 9.25 17.56
CA LEU A 25 15.18 8.90 16.56
C LEU A 25 15.74 10.16 15.89
N ASP A 26 17.04 10.17 15.58
CA ASP A 26 17.67 11.20 14.74
C ASP A 26 17.27 10.96 13.28
N LEU A 27 16.06 11.43 12.92
CA LEU A 27 15.43 11.15 11.63
C LEU A 27 15.78 12.20 10.57
N TRP A 28 16.25 11.72 9.45
CA TRP A 28 16.55 12.50 8.25
C TRP A 28 15.63 12.06 7.09
N LEU A 29 15.14 13.02 6.32
CA LEU A 29 14.28 12.78 5.16
C LEU A 29 14.99 13.26 3.89
N LEU A 30 15.27 12.34 2.97
CA LEU A 30 15.76 12.68 1.64
C LEU A 30 14.57 12.80 0.69
N ASN A 31 14.31 14.01 0.21
CA ASN A 31 13.20 14.31 -0.70
C ASN A 31 13.51 15.52 -1.58
N ARG A 32 12.61 15.83 -2.53
CA ARG A 32 12.76 16.93 -3.49
C ARG A 32 12.44 18.32 -2.92
N GLY A 33 12.22 18.46 -1.62
CA GLY A 33 11.87 19.72 -0.97
C GLY A 33 10.46 20.27 -1.28
N ARG A 34 9.57 19.47 -1.90
CA ARG A 34 8.20 19.89 -2.23
C ARG A 34 7.21 19.74 -1.07
N SER A 35 7.53 18.88 -0.11
CA SER A 35 6.71 18.63 1.08
C SER A 35 7.33 19.31 2.28
N VAL A 36 6.49 19.79 3.20
CA VAL A 36 6.94 20.33 4.48
C VAL A 36 7.63 19.24 5.29
N THR A 37 8.83 19.51 5.76
CA THR A 37 9.54 18.58 6.67
C THR A 37 8.91 18.69 8.06
N PRO A 38 8.47 17.56 8.65
CA PRO A 38 7.90 17.57 9.98
C PRO A 38 8.88 18.13 11.03
N ALA A 39 8.35 18.83 12.02
CA ALA A 39 9.15 19.33 13.13
C ALA A 39 9.90 18.18 13.83
N GLY A 40 11.18 18.37 14.09
CA GLY A 40 12.06 17.34 14.66
C GLY A 40 12.80 16.48 13.62
N ALA A 41 12.34 16.41 12.36
CA ALA A 41 13.09 15.77 11.29
C ALA A 41 14.08 16.74 10.62
N LYS A 42 15.18 16.18 10.09
CA LYS A 42 16.18 16.91 9.32
C LYS A 42 15.97 16.63 7.82
N ALA A 43 16.04 17.68 6.99
CA ALA A 43 15.87 17.54 5.56
C ALA A 43 17.21 17.41 4.83
N LEU A 44 17.28 16.45 3.90
CA LEU A 44 18.25 16.43 2.80
C LEU A 44 17.45 16.64 1.50
N VAL A 45 17.79 17.70 0.77
CA VAL A 45 17.05 18.05 -0.45
C VAL A 45 17.85 17.65 -1.67
N ALA A 46 17.38 16.64 -2.38
CA ALA A 46 17.90 16.23 -3.67
C ALA A 46 16.84 15.51 -4.49
N ASP A 47 16.89 15.62 -5.80
CA ASP A 47 16.11 14.77 -6.70
C ASP A 47 16.88 13.45 -6.92
N LEU A 48 16.23 12.31 -6.70
CA LEU A 48 16.83 10.98 -6.92
C LEU A 48 17.20 10.74 -8.40
N ALA A 49 16.63 11.49 -9.31
CA ALA A 49 17.00 11.48 -10.73
C ALA A 49 18.35 12.19 -11.01
N ASP A 50 18.88 12.94 -10.04
CA ASP A 50 20.21 13.58 -10.11
C ASP A 50 21.19 12.89 -9.16
N PRO A 51 22.01 11.92 -9.65
CA PRO A 51 22.96 11.20 -8.81
C PRO A 51 24.04 12.09 -8.20
N GLY A 52 24.36 13.22 -8.82
CA GLY A 52 25.33 14.19 -8.31
C GLY A 52 24.80 14.93 -7.09
N ALA A 53 23.59 15.46 -7.19
CA ALA A 53 22.90 16.12 -6.07
C ALA A 53 22.69 15.16 -4.89
N VAL A 54 22.31 13.90 -5.16
CA VAL A 54 22.14 12.88 -4.11
C VAL A 54 23.46 12.58 -3.41
N ARG A 55 24.56 12.34 -4.16
CA ARG A 55 25.88 12.11 -3.56
C ARG A 55 26.34 13.29 -2.70
N THR A 56 26.11 14.50 -3.16
CA THR A 56 26.44 15.73 -2.41
C THR A 56 25.62 15.82 -1.12
N ALA A 57 24.30 15.60 -1.19
CA ALA A 57 23.42 15.64 -0.02
C ALA A 57 23.78 14.57 1.03
N LEU A 58 24.26 13.39 0.59
CA LEU A 58 24.63 12.29 1.47
C LEU A 58 26.12 12.34 1.91
N ALA A 59 26.91 13.32 1.42
CA ALA A 59 28.34 13.38 1.72
C ALA A 59 28.61 13.50 3.22
N GLY A 60 29.60 12.73 3.72
CA GLY A 60 29.98 12.74 5.15
C GLY A 60 28.97 12.08 6.09
N HIS A 61 27.86 11.53 5.60
CA HIS A 61 26.86 10.85 6.43
C HIS A 61 27.02 9.33 6.39
N THR A 62 26.83 8.72 7.56
CA THR A 62 26.60 7.28 7.76
C THR A 62 25.31 7.08 8.54
N TRP A 63 24.68 5.92 8.41
CA TRP A 63 23.35 5.65 8.94
C TRP A 63 23.31 4.37 9.76
N ASP A 64 22.55 4.35 10.83
CA ASP A 64 22.21 3.11 11.51
C ASP A 64 21.16 2.33 10.71
N SER A 65 20.17 3.02 10.13
CA SER A 65 19.19 2.42 9.21
C SER A 65 18.83 3.39 8.09
N VAL A 66 18.63 2.85 6.89
CA VAL A 66 18.07 3.55 5.73
C VAL A 66 16.77 2.86 5.35
N VAL A 67 15.70 3.61 5.12
CA VAL A 67 14.42 3.08 4.63
C VAL A 67 14.09 3.68 3.28
N GLN A 68 13.98 2.83 2.27
CA GLN A 68 13.63 3.21 0.89
C GLN A 68 12.12 3.01 0.66
N TRP A 69 11.39 4.11 0.56
CA TRP A 69 9.95 4.13 0.37
C TRP A 69 9.51 4.20 -1.08
N ILE A 70 10.35 4.71 -1.96
CA ILE A 70 9.97 5.20 -3.30
C ILE A 70 10.79 4.59 -4.43
N ALA A 71 11.45 3.45 -4.22
CA ALA A 71 12.03 2.68 -5.33
C ALA A 71 10.98 1.76 -5.95
N PHE A 72 10.87 1.82 -7.28
CA PHE A 72 9.89 1.07 -8.07
C PHE A 72 10.55 0.25 -9.19
N SER A 73 11.84 0.41 -9.42
CA SER A 73 12.58 -0.37 -10.41
C SER A 73 13.89 -0.93 -9.84
N PRO A 74 14.42 -2.04 -10.41
CA PRO A 74 15.67 -2.64 -9.95
C PRO A 74 16.87 -1.67 -10.05
N GLU A 75 16.90 -0.80 -11.06
CA GLU A 75 17.97 0.20 -11.24
C GLU A 75 18.02 1.20 -10.08
N GLU A 76 16.87 1.51 -9.48
CA GLU A 76 16.80 2.37 -8.30
C GLU A 76 17.42 1.69 -7.07
N ILE A 77 17.26 0.37 -6.93
CA ILE A 77 17.92 -0.41 -5.86
C ILE A 77 19.43 -0.52 -6.14
N GLU A 78 19.85 -0.77 -7.39
CA GLU A 78 21.27 -0.81 -7.75
C GLU A 78 21.97 0.52 -7.42
N ARG A 79 21.36 1.64 -7.77
CA ARG A 79 21.83 2.98 -7.36
C ARG A 79 21.95 3.10 -5.84
N ASP A 80 20.96 2.64 -5.08
CA ASP A 80 20.98 2.72 -3.62
C ASP A 80 22.07 1.83 -3.02
N LEU A 81 22.34 0.65 -3.59
CA LEU A 81 23.46 -0.20 -3.20
C LEU A 81 24.81 0.55 -3.34
N GLU A 82 25.01 1.28 -4.45
CA GLU A 82 26.22 2.10 -4.65
C GLU A 82 26.33 3.22 -3.62
N LEU A 83 25.21 3.86 -3.26
CA LEU A 83 25.18 4.98 -2.32
C LEU A 83 25.41 4.56 -0.88
N PHE A 84 24.93 3.38 -0.48
CA PHE A 84 24.87 2.98 0.93
C PHE A 84 25.82 1.85 1.31
N ARG A 85 26.52 1.21 0.35
CA ARG A 85 27.55 0.19 0.65
C ARG A 85 28.62 0.75 1.60
N GLY A 86 28.81 0.11 2.77
CA GLY A 86 29.70 0.56 3.83
C GLY A 86 29.28 1.85 4.57
N ARG A 87 28.09 2.38 4.28
CA ARG A 87 27.57 3.64 4.86
C ARG A 87 26.27 3.45 5.66
N THR A 88 25.71 2.27 5.67
CA THR A 88 24.56 1.92 6.51
C THR A 88 24.78 0.58 7.19
N LYS A 89 24.22 0.42 8.41
CA LYS A 89 24.20 -0.84 9.14
C LYS A 89 22.95 -1.67 8.80
N GLN A 90 21.91 -1.05 8.25
CA GLN A 90 20.68 -1.72 7.84
C GLN A 90 20.05 -0.91 6.69
N TYR A 91 19.55 -1.60 5.67
CA TYR A 91 18.80 -1.02 4.57
C TYR A 91 17.46 -1.72 4.45
N ILE A 92 16.36 -1.01 4.64
CA ILE A 92 15.00 -1.55 4.55
C ILE A 92 14.37 -1.08 3.23
N PHE A 93 14.08 -2.02 2.34
CA PHE A 93 13.32 -1.77 1.13
C PHE A 93 11.83 -1.99 1.37
N VAL A 94 11.00 -0.99 1.07
CA VAL A 94 9.55 -1.11 1.10
C VAL A 94 9.06 -1.62 -0.26
N GLY A 95 8.85 -2.93 -0.31
CA GLY A 95 8.30 -3.66 -1.45
C GLY A 95 6.77 -3.57 -1.54
N SER A 96 6.12 -4.71 -1.80
CA SER A 96 4.66 -4.82 -1.85
C SER A 96 4.20 -6.25 -1.65
N ALA A 97 3.10 -6.46 -0.91
CA ALA A 97 2.47 -7.78 -0.81
C ALA A 97 1.82 -8.25 -2.13
N SER A 98 1.61 -7.35 -3.10
CA SER A 98 1.20 -7.75 -4.45
C SER A 98 2.24 -8.58 -5.20
N ALA A 99 3.49 -8.63 -4.70
CA ALA A 99 4.55 -9.47 -5.22
C ALA A 99 4.30 -10.98 -5.01
N TYR A 100 3.53 -11.37 -4.00
CA TYR A 100 3.18 -12.77 -3.77
C TYR A 100 2.43 -13.36 -4.97
N GLN A 101 2.65 -14.66 -5.20
CA GLN A 101 2.13 -15.40 -6.36
C GLN A 101 0.64 -15.12 -6.62
N LYS A 102 0.31 -14.90 -7.88
CA LYS A 102 -1.06 -14.78 -8.36
C LYS A 102 -1.29 -15.72 -9.57
N PRO A 103 -2.39 -16.50 -9.57
CA PRO A 103 -3.32 -16.70 -8.45
C PRO A 103 -2.64 -17.34 -7.25
N LEU A 104 -3.19 -17.11 -6.06
CA LEU A 104 -2.71 -17.72 -4.83
C LEU A 104 -3.06 -19.23 -4.81
N ALA A 105 -2.10 -20.06 -4.44
CA ALA A 105 -2.37 -21.48 -4.21
C ALA A 105 -3.09 -21.73 -2.87
N HIS A 106 -2.94 -20.82 -1.90
CA HIS A 106 -3.57 -20.89 -0.60
C HIS A 106 -3.92 -19.45 -0.14
N PRO A 107 -5.10 -19.21 0.46
CA PRO A 107 -5.53 -17.86 0.86
C PRO A 107 -4.69 -17.27 2.00
N LEU A 108 -4.09 -18.09 2.87
CA LEU A 108 -3.19 -17.63 3.92
C LEU A 108 -1.77 -17.46 3.34
N ILE A 109 -1.29 -16.23 3.37
CA ILE A 109 0.01 -15.82 2.85
C ILE A 109 1.02 -15.77 3.99
N THR A 110 2.17 -16.39 3.78
CA THR A 110 3.38 -16.27 4.62
C THR A 110 4.50 -15.64 3.82
N GLU A 111 5.60 -15.24 4.46
CA GLU A 111 6.75 -14.69 3.73
C GLU A 111 7.47 -15.70 2.85
N SER A 112 7.21 -17.01 3.04
CA SER A 112 7.68 -18.10 2.17
C SER A 112 6.77 -18.38 0.97
N THR A 113 5.61 -17.77 0.88
CA THR A 113 4.77 -17.83 -0.33
C THR A 113 5.59 -17.35 -1.53
N PRO A 114 5.64 -18.12 -2.66
CA PRO A 114 6.40 -17.74 -3.84
C PRO A 114 6.05 -16.32 -4.35
N LEU A 115 7.01 -15.69 -5.02
CA LEU A 115 6.81 -14.40 -5.67
C LEU A 115 6.59 -14.61 -7.17
N ALA A 116 5.40 -14.26 -7.65
CA ALA A 116 5.06 -14.30 -9.08
C ALA A 116 3.77 -13.51 -9.35
N ASN A 117 3.81 -12.57 -10.26
CA ASN A 117 2.59 -11.84 -10.65
C ASN A 117 2.54 -11.58 -12.16
N PRO A 118 1.91 -12.47 -12.95
CA PRO A 118 1.84 -12.33 -14.41
C PRO A 118 0.88 -11.22 -14.87
N PHE A 119 0.06 -10.68 -13.96
CA PHE A 119 -0.99 -9.73 -14.30
C PHE A 119 -0.58 -8.27 -14.12
N TRP A 120 0.42 -7.96 -13.26
CA TRP A 120 0.74 -6.60 -12.86
C TRP A 120 2.23 -6.27 -13.00
N GLU A 121 2.57 -5.32 -13.90
CA GLU A 121 3.95 -4.87 -14.08
C GLU A 121 4.55 -4.28 -12.81
N TYR A 122 3.81 -3.47 -12.09
CA TYR A 122 4.23 -2.93 -10.79
C TYR A 122 4.75 -4.02 -9.85
N SER A 123 4.01 -5.14 -9.74
CA SER A 123 4.42 -6.26 -8.88
C SER A 123 5.68 -6.95 -9.39
N ARG A 124 5.83 -7.12 -10.71
CA ARG A 124 7.04 -7.68 -11.31
C ARG A 124 8.27 -6.81 -11.04
N GLN A 125 8.12 -5.49 -11.15
CA GLN A 125 9.19 -4.54 -10.82
C GLN A 125 9.56 -4.61 -9.33
N LYS A 126 8.59 -4.71 -8.43
CA LYS A 126 8.87 -4.89 -7.00
C LYS A 126 9.59 -6.21 -6.72
N ILE A 127 9.24 -7.31 -7.40
CA ILE A 127 9.96 -8.59 -7.32
C ILE A 127 11.41 -8.41 -7.80
N ALA A 128 11.62 -7.77 -8.95
CA ALA A 128 12.96 -7.51 -9.47
C ALA A 128 13.83 -6.66 -8.53
N CYS A 129 13.23 -5.66 -7.85
CA CYS A 129 13.90 -4.92 -6.77
C CYS A 129 14.38 -5.83 -5.63
N GLU A 130 13.49 -6.73 -5.17
CA GLU A 130 13.83 -7.69 -4.11
C GLU A 130 14.95 -8.64 -4.56
N ASP A 131 14.96 -9.10 -5.81
CA ASP A 131 16.00 -9.96 -6.38
C ASP A 131 17.37 -9.27 -6.40
N VAL A 132 17.43 -7.97 -6.72
CA VAL A 132 18.67 -7.17 -6.65
C VAL A 132 19.19 -7.14 -5.22
N LEU A 133 18.33 -6.80 -4.25
CA LEU A 133 18.70 -6.72 -2.85
C LEU A 133 19.14 -8.07 -2.27
N GLN A 134 18.43 -9.15 -2.63
CA GLN A 134 18.79 -10.51 -2.22
C GLN A 134 20.13 -10.97 -2.80
N ARG A 135 20.46 -10.60 -4.05
CA ARG A 135 21.78 -10.88 -4.63
C ARG A 135 22.90 -10.12 -3.91
N ALA A 136 22.68 -8.84 -3.59
CA ALA A 136 23.65 -8.03 -2.85
C ALA A 136 23.89 -8.61 -1.42
N LEU A 137 22.85 -9.07 -0.74
CA LEU A 137 22.98 -9.75 0.53
C LEU A 137 23.85 -11.02 0.42
N ARG A 138 23.52 -11.90 -0.54
CA ARG A 138 24.22 -13.22 -0.68
C ARG A 138 25.67 -13.08 -1.13
N ASN A 139 25.96 -12.16 -2.02
CA ASN A 139 27.28 -12.05 -2.66
C ASN A 139 28.22 -11.08 -1.94
N GLU A 140 27.67 -10.09 -1.21
CA GLU A 140 28.43 -8.98 -0.67
C GLU A 140 28.16 -8.75 0.83
N GLY A 141 27.21 -9.47 1.41
CA GLY A 141 26.80 -9.24 2.82
C GLY A 141 26.10 -7.89 3.04
N PHE A 142 25.48 -7.31 2.01
CA PHE A 142 24.76 -6.04 2.17
C PHE A 142 23.58 -6.21 3.14
N PRO A 143 23.43 -5.36 4.18
CA PRO A 143 22.48 -5.56 5.28
C PRO A 143 21.04 -5.20 4.88
N GLY A 144 20.46 -5.98 3.99
CA GLY A 144 19.15 -5.74 3.38
C GLY A 144 18.00 -6.39 4.11
N VAL A 145 16.92 -5.66 4.32
CA VAL A 145 15.62 -6.11 4.84
C VAL A 145 14.53 -5.75 3.85
N ILE A 146 13.57 -6.63 3.63
CA ILE A 146 12.42 -6.38 2.74
C ILE A 146 11.16 -6.26 3.60
N VAL A 147 10.36 -5.23 3.36
CA VAL A 147 9.05 -5.07 3.99
C VAL A 147 7.98 -4.99 2.92
N ARG A 148 6.97 -5.85 2.99
CA ARG A 148 5.87 -5.96 2.03
C ARG A 148 4.57 -5.48 2.66
N PRO A 149 4.21 -4.18 2.53
CA PRO A 149 2.88 -3.70 2.95
C PRO A 149 1.78 -4.30 2.07
N SER A 150 0.62 -4.59 2.66
CA SER A 150 -0.62 -4.84 1.91
C SER A 150 -1.32 -3.50 1.61
N LEU A 151 -2.64 -3.50 1.38
CA LEU A 151 -3.40 -2.27 1.19
C LEU A 151 -3.38 -1.44 2.48
N THR A 152 -2.46 -0.48 2.55
CA THR A 152 -2.26 0.37 3.71
C THR A 152 -2.88 1.74 3.46
N TYR A 153 -3.62 2.26 4.43
CA TYR A 153 -4.30 3.54 4.36
C TYR A 153 -4.05 4.40 5.61
N GLY A 154 -4.48 5.64 5.58
CA GLY A 154 -4.43 6.58 6.68
C GLY A 154 -5.44 7.71 6.47
N ASP A 155 -5.25 8.85 7.14
CA ASP A 155 -6.23 9.93 7.22
C ASP A 155 -6.68 10.50 5.86
N GLU A 156 -5.85 10.37 4.81
CA GLU A 156 -6.12 10.93 3.48
C GLU A 156 -6.37 9.86 2.41
N GLN A 157 -6.66 8.60 2.80
CA GLN A 157 -6.88 7.51 1.83
C GLN A 157 -8.10 6.67 2.19
N ILE A 158 -9.00 6.47 1.22
CA ILE A 158 -10.17 5.59 1.34
C ILE A 158 -9.87 4.32 0.53
N PRO A 159 -9.54 3.19 1.18
CA PRO A 159 -8.93 2.02 0.57
C PRO A 159 -9.96 1.07 -0.06
N LEU A 160 -10.88 1.61 -0.87
CA LEU A 160 -11.82 0.79 -1.62
C LEU A 160 -11.22 0.34 -2.96
N VAL A 161 -11.54 -0.89 -3.34
CA VAL A 161 -11.17 -1.41 -4.65
C VAL A 161 -11.82 -0.56 -5.76
N LEU A 162 -11.08 -0.30 -6.83
CA LEU A 162 -11.47 0.56 -7.95
C LEU A 162 -11.68 2.05 -7.61
N ASN A 163 -11.35 2.50 -6.39
CA ASN A 163 -11.42 3.92 -6.07
C ASN A 163 -10.21 4.69 -6.65
N ALA A 164 -10.37 6.00 -6.85
CA ALA A 164 -9.28 6.87 -7.28
C ALA A 164 -8.25 7.04 -6.17
N TRP A 165 -6.98 6.73 -6.46
CA TRP A 165 -5.92 6.89 -5.47
C TRP A 165 -5.65 8.36 -5.13
N SER A 166 -5.66 9.23 -6.13
CA SER A 166 -5.38 10.68 -5.97
C SER A 166 -6.58 11.50 -5.50
N LYS A 167 -7.80 10.99 -5.67
CA LYS A 167 -9.05 11.64 -5.27
C LYS A 167 -9.97 10.64 -4.57
N PRO A 168 -9.56 10.12 -3.41
CA PRO A 168 -10.21 8.98 -2.78
C PRO A 168 -11.63 9.30 -2.27
N TRP A 169 -11.98 10.58 -2.13
CA TRP A 169 -13.32 11.01 -1.74
C TRP A 169 -14.40 10.61 -2.76
N THR A 170 -14.03 10.33 -4.00
CA THR A 170 -14.95 9.97 -5.10
C THR A 170 -15.94 8.87 -4.69
N ALA A 171 -15.48 7.81 -4.05
CA ALA A 171 -16.32 6.71 -3.61
C ALA A 171 -17.32 7.14 -2.52
N VAL A 172 -16.89 7.92 -1.53
CA VAL A 172 -17.75 8.41 -0.44
C VAL A 172 -18.80 9.37 -0.95
N GLU A 173 -18.43 10.30 -1.82
CA GLU A 173 -19.39 11.22 -2.45
C GLU A 173 -20.46 10.44 -3.22
N ARG A 174 -20.04 9.41 -3.96
CA ARG A 174 -20.96 8.54 -4.69
C ARG A 174 -21.92 7.81 -3.76
N MET A 175 -21.43 7.25 -2.64
CA MET A 175 -22.26 6.60 -1.62
C MET A 175 -23.26 7.59 -0.98
N ARG A 176 -22.82 8.80 -0.62
CA ARG A 176 -23.69 9.83 -0.03
C ARG A 176 -24.78 10.31 -0.98
N ARG A 177 -24.54 10.25 -2.29
CA ARG A 177 -25.55 10.53 -3.34
C ARG A 177 -26.48 9.34 -3.64
N GLY A 178 -26.32 8.22 -2.91
CA GLY A 178 -27.11 7.01 -3.15
C GLY A 178 -26.86 6.34 -4.51
N ARG A 179 -25.71 6.62 -5.15
CA ARG A 179 -25.37 6.02 -6.45
C ARG A 179 -24.77 4.63 -6.27
N PRO A 180 -25.02 3.70 -7.20
CA PRO A 180 -24.52 2.34 -7.09
C PRO A 180 -22.99 2.27 -7.08
N MET A 181 -22.44 1.40 -6.23
CA MET A 181 -21.02 1.08 -6.12
C MET A 181 -20.73 -0.27 -6.78
N ILE A 182 -19.64 -0.35 -7.55
CA ILE A 182 -19.21 -1.61 -8.16
C ILE A 182 -18.33 -2.38 -7.15
N VAL A 183 -18.72 -3.62 -6.87
CA VAL A 183 -17.92 -4.57 -6.11
C VAL A 183 -17.44 -5.67 -7.05
N PRO A 184 -16.12 -5.89 -7.21
CA PRO A 184 -15.60 -6.95 -8.07
C PRO A 184 -15.94 -8.34 -7.55
N GLY A 185 -16.33 -9.23 -8.46
CA GLY A 185 -16.79 -10.59 -8.14
C GLY A 185 -18.11 -10.56 -7.39
N ASP A 186 -18.30 -11.47 -6.45
CA ASP A 186 -19.45 -11.53 -5.54
C ASP A 186 -19.23 -10.75 -4.24
N GLY A 187 -18.06 -10.14 -4.10
CA GLY A 187 -17.67 -9.37 -2.91
C GLY A 187 -17.33 -10.22 -1.68
N THR A 188 -17.24 -11.54 -1.80
CA THR A 188 -16.93 -12.46 -0.68
C THR A 188 -15.43 -12.72 -0.48
N SER A 189 -14.58 -12.33 -1.43
CA SER A 189 -13.13 -12.43 -1.27
C SER A 189 -12.67 -11.67 -0.02
N LEU A 190 -11.85 -12.31 0.80
CA LEU A 190 -11.27 -11.74 2.02
C LEU A 190 -10.12 -10.82 1.66
N TRP A 191 -10.07 -9.66 2.30
CA TRP A 191 -9.00 -8.70 2.10
C TRP A 191 -8.48 -8.14 3.43
N THR A 192 -7.16 -7.97 3.53
CA THR A 192 -6.52 -7.36 4.70
C THR A 192 -6.16 -5.92 4.40
N ILE A 193 -6.79 -4.99 5.13
CA ILE A 193 -6.52 -3.55 5.05
C ILE A 193 -5.82 -3.12 6.34
N THR A 194 -4.70 -2.41 6.23
CA THR A 194 -3.86 -2.06 7.36
C THR A 194 -3.85 -0.54 7.57
N HIS A 195 -4.15 -0.09 8.78
CA HIS A 195 -3.97 1.33 9.10
C HIS A 195 -2.48 1.67 9.17
N ASN A 196 -2.08 2.83 8.67
CA ASN A 196 -0.67 3.22 8.57
C ASN A 196 0.02 3.37 9.95
N SER A 197 -0.73 3.67 11.02
CA SER A 197 -0.20 3.69 12.38
C SER A 197 0.23 2.31 12.86
N ASP A 198 -0.52 1.26 12.51
CA ASP A 198 -0.17 -0.11 12.86
C ASP A 198 1.01 -0.59 12.02
N PHE A 199 1.02 -0.28 10.72
CA PHE A 199 2.19 -0.53 9.87
C PHE A 199 3.45 0.14 10.44
N ALA A 200 3.32 1.39 10.91
CA ALA A 200 4.43 2.14 11.52
C ALA A 200 5.00 1.43 12.76
N GLN A 201 4.17 0.81 13.61
CA GLN A 201 4.65 0.07 14.79
C GLN A 201 5.59 -1.06 14.39
N GLY A 202 5.21 -1.85 13.39
CA GLY A 202 6.05 -2.94 12.87
C GLY A 202 7.33 -2.43 12.22
N LEU A 203 7.23 -1.45 11.31
CA LEU A 203 8.39 -0.92 10.59
C LEU A 203 9.40 -0.25 11.52
N VAL A 204 8.94 0.65 12.40
CA VAL A 204 9.84 1.36 13.33
C VAL A 204 10.44 0.39 14.38
N GLY A 205 9.73 -0.69 14.71
CA GLY A 205 10.25 -1.77 15.53
C GLY A 205 11.37 -2.59 14.86
N LEU A 206 11.42 -2.63 13.53
CA LEU A 206 12.50 -3.29 12.79
C LEU A 206 13.77 -2.42 12.65
N LEU A 207 13.68 -1.10 12.87
CA LEU A 207 14.84 -0.21 12.71
C LEU A 207 15.96 -0.58 13.68
N GLY A 208 17.15 -0.81 13.14
CA GLY A 208 18.34 -1.20 13.92
C GLY A 208 18.32 -2.65 14.42
N HIS A 209 17.36 -3.46 14.00
CA HIS A 209 17.26 -4.87 14.40
C HIS A 209 18.18 -5.74 13.52
N ALA A 210 19.41 -5.95 13.93
CA ALA A 210 20.43 -6.66 13.14
C ALA A 210 20.01 -8.09 12.72
N GLN A 211 19.18 -8.78 13.54
CA GLN A 211 18.69 -10.12 13.18
C GLN A 211 17.63 -10.09 12.06
N ALA A 212 17.14 -8.91 11.67
CA ALA A 212 16.21 -8.77 10.55
C ALA A 212 16.91 -8.81 9.18
N ASP A 213 18.22 -8.66 9.13
CA ASP A 213 18.98 -8.66 7.88
C ASP A 213 18.78 -9.98 7.13
N GLY A 214 18.54 -9.87 5.83
CA GLY A 214 18.23 -11.00 4.96
C GLY A 214 16.80 -11.50 5.01
N HIS A 215 15.98 -10.94 5.87
CA HIS A 215 14.58 -11.35 5.99
C HIS A 215 13.64 -10.46 5.19
N ALA A 216 12.56 -11.07 4.70
CA ALA A 216 11.37 -10.38 4.27
C ALA A 216 10.30 -10.44 5.37
N PHE A 217 9.50 -9.38 5.48
CA PHE A 217 8.36 -9.28 6.39
C PHE A 217 7.18 -8.70 5.65
N HIS A 218 5.98 -9.23 5.83
CA HIS A 218 4.79 -8.42 5.64
C HIS A 218 4.37 -7.84 7.00
N ILE A 219 3.85 -6.62 6.97
CA ILE A 219 3.35 -5.92 8.16
C ILE A 219 1.92 -5.52 7.83
N THR A 220 0.96 -6.26 8.39
CA THR A 220 -0.45 -6.12 8.03
C THR A 220 -1.34 -6.17 9.26
N SER A 221 -2.62 -5.81 9.09
CA SER A 221 -3.65 -6.10 10.10
C SER A 221 -3.85 -7.61 10.26
N ASP A 222 -4.30 -8.02 11.44
CA ASP A 222 -4.82 -9.37 11.66
C ASP A 222 -6.29 -9.51 11.24
N GLU A 223 -6.96 -8.37 10.97
CA GLU A 223 -8.36 -8.34 10.52
C GLU A 223 -8.42 -8.63 9.02
N ALA A 224 -9.22 -9.63 8.64
CA ALA A 224 -9.53 -9.95 7.25
C ALA A 224 -11.04 -9.83 7.04
N LEU A 225 -11.45 -8.97 6.11
CA LEU A 225 -12.86 -8.66 5.83
C LEU A 225 -13.20 -8.99 4.38
N THR A 226 -14.45 -9.37 4.13
CA THR A 226 -14.94 -9.45 2.75
C THR A 226 -15.04 -8.06 2.13
N TRP A 227 -14.91 -7.96 0.79
CA TRP A 227 -15.13 -6.67 0.13
C TRP A 227 -16.52 -6.09 0.44
N ASN A 228 -17.55 -6.94 0.50
CA ASN A 228 -18.90 -6.49 0.90
C ASN A 228 -18.87 -5.80 2.26
N ARG A 229 -18.20 -6.41 3.26
CA ARG A 229 -18.10 -5.82 4.60
C ARG A 229 -17.28 -4.54 4.62
N ILE A 230 -16.19 -4.45 3.83
CA ILE A 230 -15.37 -3.26 3.67
C ILE A 230 -16.19 -2.10 3.11
N PHE A 231 -16.96 -2.33 2.03
CA PHE A 231 -17.86 -1.31 1.47
C PHE A 231 -18.92 -0.87 2.47
N GLN A 232 -19.53 -1.82 3.18
CA GLN A 232 -20.57 -1.54 4.18
C GLN A 232 -20.01 -0.70 5.34
N ILE A 233 -18.86 -1.06 5.92
CA ILE A 233 -18.21 -0.29 7.00
C ILE A 233 -17.85 1.11 6.53
N THR A 234 -17.36 1.26 5.29
CA THR A 234 -17.04 2.58 4.71
C THR A 234 -18.29 3.43 4.57
N ALA A 235 -19.39 2.84 4.10
CA ALA A 235 -20.67 3.53 3.97
C ALA A 235 -21.23 3.96 5.33
N GLU A 236 -21.21 3.07 6.32
CA GLU A 236 -21.60 3.37 7.72
C GLU A 236 -20.78 4.53 8.28
N ALA A 237 -19.47 4.55 8.05
CA ALA A 237 -18.60 5.65 8.41
C ALA A 237 -18.97 6.96 7.70
N ALA A 238 -19.40 6.89 6.44
CA ALA A 238 -19.84 8.02 5.64
C ALA A 238 -21.27 8.51 5.97
N GLY A 239 -21.97 7.87 6.92
CA GLY A 239 -23.36 8.19 7.29
C GLY A 239 -24.40 7.57 6.35
N VAL A 240 -24.04 6.54 5.58
CA VAL A 240 -24.91 5.84 4.63
C VAL A 240 -25.19 4.44 5.15
N ALA A 241 -26.45 4.16 5.53
CA ALA A 241 -26.81 2.89 6.15
C ALA A 241 -26.69 1.68 5.20
N THR A 242 -27.11 1.84 3.95
CA THR A 242 -27.09 0.76 2.94
C THR A 242 -26.73 1.31 1.58
N PRO A 243 -25.47 1.22 1.16
CA PRO A 243 -25.07 1.62 -0.17
C PRO A 243 -25.58 0.60 -1.20
N PRO A 244 -26.12 1.02 -2.35
CA PRO A 244 -26.47 0.08 -3.41
C PRO A 244 -25.18 -0.52 -3.99
N LEU A 245 -24.94 -1.83 -3.76
CA LEU A 245 -23.79 -2.56 -4.29
C LEU A 245 -24.19 -3.36 -5.51
N VAL A 246 -23.41 -3.26 -6.59
CA VAL A 246 -23.57 -4.04 -7.82
C VAL A 246 -22.33 -4.91 -7.99
N HIS A 247 -22.54 -6.22 -7.96
CA HIS A 247 -21.48 -7.22 -8.08
C HIS A 247 -21.23 -7.52 -9.56
N ILE A 248 -19.98 -7.30 -9.99
CA ILE A 248 -19.57 -7.50 -11.40
C ILE A 248 -18.30 -8.33 -11.43
N ALA A 249 -18.29 -9.40 -12.23
CA ALA A 249 -17.13 -10.27 -12.38
C ALA A 249 -15.88 -9.48 -12.81
N SER A 250 -14.73 -9.80 -12.22
CA SER A 250 -13.47 -9.06 -12.44
C SER A 250 -12.99 -9.16 -13.90
N ASP A 251 -13.22 -10.26 -14.58
CA ASP A 251 -12.89 -10.43 -16.01
C ASP A 251 -13.74 -9.53 -16.92
N PHE A 252 -15.05 -9.36 -16.64
CA PHE A 252 -15.89 -8.37 -17.32
C PHE A 252 -15.35 -6.95 -17.12
N LEU A 253 -15.02 -6.59 -15.88
CA LEU A 253 -14.46 -5.27 -15.57
C LEU A 253 -13.15 -5.01 -16.32
N VAL A 254 -12.27 -6.01 -16.39
CA VAL A 254 -10.98 -5.94 -17.10
C VAL A 254 -11.18 -5.90 -18.62
N ALA A 255 -12.17 -6.62 -19.16
CA ALA A 255 -12.49 -6.55 -20.58
C ALA A 255 -12.97 -5.13 -20.99
N CYS A 256 -13.72 -4.47 -20.11
CA CYS A 256 -14.20 -3.10 -20.35
C CYS A 256 -13.13 -2.03 -20.04
N VAL A 257 -12.31 -2.24 -19.01
CA VAL A 257 -11.26 -1.31 -18.57
C VAL A 257 -9.94 -2.07 -18.37
N PRO A 258 -9.18 -2.33 -19.44
CA PRO A 258 -7.94 -3.12 -19.38
C PRO A 258 -6.90 -2.62 -18.38
N ALA A 259 -6.88 -1.32 -18.08
CA ALA A 259 -5.99 -0.71 -17.10
C ALA A 259 -6.21 -1.25 -15.68
N TRP A 260 -7.36 -1.84 -15.36
CA TRP A 260 -7.64 -2.43 -14.05
C TRP A 260 -7.14 -3.87 -13.90
N ARG A 261 -6.58 -4.47 -14.96
CA ARG A 261 -6.07 -5.86 -14.94
C ARG A 261 -5.10 -6.11 -13.79
N GLY A 262 -4.13 -5.22 -13.62
CA GLY A 262 -3.13 -5.36 -12.55
C GLY A 262 -3.75 -5.32 -11.16
N THR A 263 -4.54 -4.28 -10.88
CA THR A 263 -5.13 -4.09 -9.55
C THR A 263 -6.21 -5.13 -9.22
N LEU A 264 -6.92 -5.68 -10.21
CA LEU A 264 -7.92 -6.73 -9.99
C LEU A 264 -7.28 -8.12 -10.02
N LEU A 265 -6.91 -8.63 -11.20
CA LEU A 265 -6.41 -10.00 -11.35
C LEU A 265 -5.04 -10.20 -10.70
N GLY A 266 -4.21 -9.16 -10.66
CA GLY A 266 -2.90 -9.16 -10.02
C GLY A 266 -2.93 -8.93 -8.51
N ASP A 267 -4.09 -8.59 -7.93
CA ASP A 267 -4.15 -8.28 -6.49
C ASP A 267 -5.53 -8.57 -5.89
N LYS A 268 -6.55 -7.74 -6.13
CA LYS A 268 -7.75 -7.61 -5.32
C LYS A 268 -8.90 -8.57 -5.65
N ALA A 269 -8.82 -9.33 -6.74
CA ALA A 269 -9.87 -10.27 -7.14
C ALA A 269 -9.87 -11.58 -6.32
N VAL A 270 -8.79 -11.87 -5.58
CA VAL A 270 -8.63 -13.10 -4.81
C VAL A 270 -8.45 -12.79 -3.32
N SER A 271 -8.81 -13.73 -2.46
CA SER A 271 -8.61 -13.57 -1.02
C SER A 271 -7.13 -13.45 -0.66
N ALA A 272 -6.79 -12.50 0.21
CA ALA A 272 -5.44 -12.27 0.72
C ALA A 272 -5.49 -12.04 2.23
N VAL A 273 -5.11 -13.09 2.98
CA VAL A 273 -5.00 -13.09 4.44
C VAL A 273 -3.53 -13.36 4.79
N PHE A 274 -2.99 -12.64 5.75
CA PHE A 274 -1.56 -12.69 6.05
C PHE A 274 -1.30 -13.27 7.44
N ASP A 275 -0.27 -14.12 7.54
CA ASP A 275 0.21 -14.64 8.82
C ASP A 275 1.28 -13.70 9.40
N ASN A 276 0.92 -12.89 10.38
CA ASN A 276 1.81 -11.93 11.03
C ASN A 276 2.74 -12.55 12.11
N THR A 277 2.82 -13.87 12.23
CA THR A 277 3.64 -14.55 13.25
C THR A 277 5.09 -14.09 13.20
N LYS A 278 5.67 -13.92 12.00
CA LYS A 278 7.06 -13.52 11.84
C LYS A 278 7.32 -12.11 12.36
N ILE A 279 6.54 -11.12 11.92
CA ILE A 279 6.74 -9.74 12.41
C ILE A 279 6.50 -9.63 13.92
N LYS A 280 5.52 -10.32 14.48
CA LYS A 280 5.25 -10.36 15.92
C LYS A 280 6.42 -10.96 16.71
N ARG A 281 7.11 -11.96 16.13
CA ARG A 281 8.30 -12.56 16.74
C ARG A 281 9.50 -11.61 16.76
N PHE A 282 9.71 -10.84 15.69
CA PHE A 282 10.83 -9.88 15.58
C PHE A 282 10.54 -8.57 16.32
N VAL A 283 9.31 -8.18 16.40
CA VAL A 283 8.81 -6.97 17.08
C VAL A 283 7.73 -7.38 18.08
N PRO A 284 8.09 -7.91 19.27
CA PRO A 284 7.12 -8.47 20.23
C PRO A 284 6.04 -7.50 20.70
N GLY A 285 6.27 -6.18 20.61
CA GLY A 285 5.27 -5.15 20.91
C GLY A 285 4.35 -4.82 19.75
N PHE A 286 4.52 -5.45 18.58
CA PHE A 286 3.67 -5.19 17.43
C PHE A 286 2.29 -5.82 17.59
N THR A 287 1.27 -4.98 17.58
CA THR A 287 -0.14 -5.36 17.49
C THR A 287 -0.83 -4.44 16.49
N ALA A 288 -1.53 -5.01 15.50
CA ALA A 288 -2.36 -4.23 14.60
C ALA A 288 -3.73 -3.98 15.27
N SER A 289 -3.78 -2.98 16.14
CA SER A 289 -4.91 -2.71 17.05
C SER A 289 -6.02 -1.86 16.43
N THR A 290 -5.75 -1.23 15.28
CA THR A 290 -6.73 -0.36 14.61
C THR A 290 -7.62 -1.19 13.70
N SER A 291 -8.85 -1.50 14.14
CA SER A 291 -9.84 -2.12 13.27
C SER A 291 -10.16 -1.24 12.06
N TYR A 292 -10.55 -1.86 10.94
CA TYR A 292 -10.95 -1.08 9.76
C TYR A 292 -12.07 -0.09 10.07
N ALA A 293 -13.07 -0.48 10.86
CA ALA A 293 -14.17 0.38 11.26
C ALA A 293 -13.69 1.64 12.02
N ALA A 294 -12.77 1.47 12.97
CA ALA A 294 -12.22 2.60 13.73
C ALA A 294 -11.34 3.51 12.86
N GLY A 295 -10.50 2.93 12.02
CA GLY A 295 -9.59 3.69 11.16
C GLY A 295 -10.31 4.46 10.07
N ILE A 296 -11.28 3.82 9.35
CA ILE A 296 -12.01 4.49 8.29
C ILE A 296 -12.92 5.61 8.81
N ARG A 297 -13.45 5.47 10.04
CA ARG A 297 -14.18 6.56 10.70
C ARG A 297 -13.30 7.79 10.84
N LYS A 298 -12.09 7.64 11.39
CA LYS A 298 -11.12 8.76 11.50
C LYS A 298 -10.80 9.39 10.14
N THR A 299 -10.63 8.56 9.11
CA THR A 299 -10.39 9.03 7.74
C THR A 299 -11.57 9.88 7.23
N ILE A 300 -12.81 9.41 7.38
CA ILE A 300 -14.00 10.16 6.94
C ILE A 300 -14.15 11.46 7.74
N ASP A 301 -13.97 11.41 9.06
CA ASP A 301 -14.02 12.59 9.92
C ASP A 301 -12.96 13.64 9.49
N HIS A 302 -11.75 13.20 9.11
CA HIS A 302 -10.71 14.07 8.59
C HIS A 302 -11.11 14.75 7.27
N PHE A 303 -11.69 14.00 6.32
CA PHE A 303 -12.22 14.57 5.08
C PHE A 303 -13.40 15.52 5.34
N ASP A 304 -14.25 15.17 6.31
CA ASP A 304 -15.38 16.01 6.68
C ASP A 304 -14.93 17.32 7.34
N ALA A 305 -13.87 17.31 8.11
CA ALA A 305 -13.25 18.49 8.69
C ALA A 305 -12.42 19.32 7.69
N THR A 306 -12.03 18.72 6.52
CA THR A 306 -11.14 19.37 5.55
C THR A 306 -11.75 19.37 4.14
N PRO A 307 -12.71 20.24 3.84
CA PRO A 307 -13.45 20.24 2.56
C PRO A 307 -12.56 20.31 1.31
N ALA A 308 -11.39 20.94 1.40
CA ALA A 308 -10.44 21.06 0.29
C ALA A 308 -9.93 19.68 -0.21
N LEU A 309 -9.96 18.64 0.64
CA LEU A 309 -9.58 17.28 0.30
C LEU A 309 -10.69 16.48 -0.42
N ARG A 310 -11.95 16.97 -0.36
CA ARG A 310 -13.12 16.29 -0.95
C ARG A 310 -13.18 16.43 -2.46
N GLN A 311 -12.06 16.16 -3.13
CA GLN A 311 -11.98 16.22 -4.59
C GLN A 311 -12.57 14.93 -5.20
N ILE A 312 -13.30 15.11 -6.31
CA ILE A 312 -13.94 14.02 -7.05
C ILE A 312 -13.18 13.78 -8.35
N ASP A 313 -12.91 12.52 -8.66
CA ASP A 313 -12.48 12.10 -9.99
C ASP A 313 -13.71 11.88 -10.88
N THR A 314 -14.06 12.90 -11.63
CA THR A 314 -15.21 12.87 -12.53
C THR A 314 -15.08 11.87 -13.67
N THR A 315 -13.83 11.56 -14.08
CA THR A 315 -13.56 10.55 -15.11
C THR A 315 -13.84 9.16 -14.59
N LEU A 316 -13.36 8.85 -13.39
CA LEU A 316 -13.65 7.58 -12.74
C LEU A 316 -15.15 7.42 -12.46
N ASP A 317 -15.79 8.46 -11.91
CA ASP A 317 -17.23 8.45 -11.60
C ASP A 317 -18.07 8.18 -12.85
N ALA A 318 -17.76 8.84 -13.99
CA ALA A 318 -18.40 8.57 -15.27
C ALA A 318 -18.08 7.17 -15.83
N THR A 319 -16.88 6.65 -15.58
CA THR A 319 -16.52 5.28 -15.99
C THR A 319 -17.37 4.25 -15.25
N TRP A 320 -17.60 4.44 -13.95
CA TRP A 320 -18.48 3.58 -13.16
C TRP A 320 -19.92 3.58 -13.72
N ASP A 321 -20.47 4.73 -14.09
CA ASP A 321 -21.82 4.79 -14.70
C ASP A 321 -21.89 4.05 -16.03
N LYS A 322 -20.87 4.20 -16.89
CA LYS A 322 -20.81 3.48 -18.15
C LYS A 322 -20.77 1.96 -17.96
N LEU A 323 -19.98 1.50 -16.98
CA LEU A 323 -19.87 0.08 -16.65
C LEU A 323 -21.18 -0.47 -16.11
N LEU A 324 -21.84 0.23 -15.18
CA LEU A 324 -23.13 -0.15 -14.63
C LEU A 324 -24.20 -0.25 -15.71
N ALA A 325 -24.27 0.75 -16.59
CA ALA A 325 -25.22 0.75 -17.72
C ALA A 325 -24.93 -0.38 -18.73
N ALA A 326 -23.64 -0.68 -19.00
CA ALA A 326 -23.28 -1.78 -19.89
C ALA A 326 -23.64 -3.14 -19.27
N TYR A 327 -23.36 -3.31 -17.97
CA TYR A 327 -23.69 -4.53 -17.25
C TYR A 327 -25.22 -4.78 -17.19
N ASP A 328 -26.00 -3.75 -16.89
CA ASP A 328 -27.47 -3.82 -16.84
C ASP A 328 -28.08 -4.21 -18.20
N ARG A 329 -27.60 -3.60 -19.30
CA ARG A 329 -28.03 -4.00 -20.67
C ARG A 329 -27.70 -5.47 -20.95
N GLY A 330 -26.48 -5.94 -20.60
CA GLY A 330 -26.12 -7.34 -20.81
C GLY A 330 -26.96 -8.31 -19.99
N LEU A 331 -27.26 -7.94 -18.74
CA LEU A 331 -28.12 -8.74 -17.86
C LEU A 331 -29.56 -8.79 -18.35
N THR A 332 -30.07 -7.69 -18.85
CA THR A 332 -31.44 -7.61 -19.45
C THR A 332 -31.52 -8.50 -20.67
N ALA A 333 -30.59 -8.39 -21.63
CA ALA A 333 -30.55 -9.23 -22.82
C ALA A 333 -30.46 -10.73 -22.47
N ALA A 334 -29.60 -11.09 -21.53
CA ALA A 334 -29.50 -12.48 -21.06
C ALA A 334 -30.82 -12.99 -20.47
N ARG A 335 -31.49 -12.19 -19.61
CA ARG A 335 -32.78 -12.57 -19.03
C ARG A 335 -33.86 -12.79 -20.11
N GLU A 336 -33.91 -11.94 -21.12
CA GLU A 336 -34.86 -12.08 -22.24
C GLU A 336 -34.63 -13.40 -22.98
N GLU A 337 -33.37 -13.77 -23.23
CA GLU A 337 -33.01 -15.01 -23.93
C GLU A 337 -33.39 -16.28 -23.13
N PHE A 338 -33.30 -16.24 -21.79
CA PHE A 338 -33.63 -17.37 -20.92
C PHE A 338 -35.08 -17.36 -20.38
N SER A 339 -35.91 -16.39 -20.79
CA SER A 339 -37.31 -16.28 -20.39
C SER A 339 -38.27 -16.99 -21.32
N THR A 340 -37.73 -17.63 -22.38
CA THR A 340 -38.47 -18.44 -23.34
C THR A 340 -38.36 -19.93 -22.98
#